data_3e40629c3c98e3aa04b9ebbf440c5900
#
_entry.id   3e40629c3c98e3aa04b9ebbf440c5900
#
_cell.length_a   1.000
_cell.length_b   1.000
_cell.length_c   1.000
_cell.angle_alpha   90.00
_cell.angle_beta   90.00
_cell.angle_gamma   90.00
#
_symmetry.space_group_name_H-M   'P 1'
#
loop_
_entity.id
_entity.type
_entity.pdbx_description
1 polymer ?
#
loop_
_entity_poly.entity_id
_entity_poly.type
_entity_poly.pdbx_seq_one_letter_code
_entity_poly.pdbx_strand_id
1 'polypeptide(L)'
;MVNKKGEILFGLAAIKGVGLAAAEEIIRERNENGPYSSAFDLVKRVNLRIINRRCLESLIKAGGFDCFEGVHRAQYFANIDNITVLEKMIMLSNRLKSDSLSAQVSLFDAEEIKVDEVFELPECDAWTKSERLSFEKEMIGFYISGHPLDEYEETVKTFVDTKIESFKDLTLLKDKDICIAGIVVGAENRVGKNGNPFSSLTIEDETGAYTFRFFGNNYVKFGNFCREGLYLIINASVKEKTWPKDAITKELEVYVKEVSLLNNYMEENAKELEMTIDYNNITE
;
A
#
# COMPACT_ATOMS: atom_id res chain seq x y z
N MET A 1 19.36 -3.43 -0.76
CA MET A 1 20.47 -4.14 -0.11
C MET A 1 19.91 -5.41 0.49
N VAL A 2 20.64 -6.53 0.46
CA VAL A 2 20.19 -7.79 1.07
C VAL A 2 20.94 -7.97 2.39
N ASN A 3 20.24 -8.29 3.48
CA ASN A 3 20.84 -8.54 4.77
C ASN A 3 21.41 -9.97 4.89
N LYS A 4 22.05 -10.30 6.02
CA LYS A 4 22.63 -11.63 6.26
C LYS A 4 21.60 -12.78 6.32
N LYS A 5 20.31 -12.44 6.47
CA LYS A 5 19.20 -13.41 6.48
C LYS A 5 18.56 -13.61 5.10
N GLY A 6 19.06 -12.93 4.05
CA GLY A 6 18.51 -12.96 2.70
C GLY A 6 17.32 -12.01 2.49
N GLU A 7 16.97 -11.16 3.47
CA GLU A 7 15.87 -10.19 3.36
C GLU A 7 16.32 -8.95 2.59
N ILE A 8 15.44 -8.44 1.73
CA ILE A 8 15.68 -7.20 0.98
C ILE A 8 15.37 -6.01 1.89
N LEU A 9 16.40 -5.22 2.20
CA LEU A 9 16.26 -3.98 2.95
C LEU A 9 15.99 -2.82 2.00
N PHE A 10 14.88 -2.12 2.24
CA PHE A 10 14.52 -0.91 1.52
C PHE A 10 15.19 0.31 2.17
N GLY A 11 15.83 1.16 1.38
CA GLY A 11 16.54 2.33 1.91
C GLY A 11 15.57 3.47 2.27
N LEU A 12 15.74 4.10 3.43
CA LEU A 12 14.89 5.21 3.88
C LEU A 12 14.79 6.35 2.86
N ALA A 13 15.89 6.66 2.17
CA ALA A 13 15.92 7.72 1.16
C ALA A 13 15.07 7.44 -0.09
N ALA A 14 14.62 6.20 -0.30
CA ALA A 14 13.74 5.84 -1.39
C ALA A 14 12.25 6.03 -1.04
N ILE A 15 11.93 6.34 0.22
CA ILE A 15 10.57 6.68 0.66
C ILE A 15 10.25 8.09 0.17
N LYS A 16 9.09 8.25 -0.48
CA LYS A 16 8.60 9.55 -0.97
C LYS A 16 8.50 10.56 0.18
N GLY A 17 9.19 11.69 0.02
CA GLY A 17 9.25 12.73 1.06
C GLY A 17 10.36 12.54 2.10
N VAL A 18 11.14 11.46 2.03
CA VAL A 18 12.34 11.23 2.84
C VAL A 18 13.56 11.42 1.95
N GLY A 19 14.20 12.58 2.03
CA GLY A 19 15.43 12.86 1.27
C GLY A 19 16.67 12.16 1.85
N LEU A 20 17.74 12.10 1.06
CA LEU A 20 19.00 11.50 1.48
C LEU A 20 19.53 12.13 2.79
N ALA A 21 19.49 13.46 2.91
CA ALA A 21 19.93 14.17 4.11
C ALA A 21 19.15 13.76 5.38
N ALA A 22 17.85 13.48 5.26
CA ALA A 22 17.03 13.01 6.38
C ALA A 22 17.43 11.58 6.79
N ALA A 23 17.65 10.71 5.80
CA ALA A 23 18.10 9.35 6.05
C ALA A 23 19.48 9.32 6.71
N GLU A 24 20.42 10.13 6.22
CA GLU A 24 21.77 10.28 6.78
C GLU A 24 21.73 10.82 8.21
N GLU A 25 20.88 11.80 8.51
CA GLU A 25 20.72 12.35 9.85
C GLU A 25 20.20 11.29 10.85
N ILE A 26 19.19 10.50 10.46
CA ILE A 26 18.69 9.39 11.29
C ILE A 26 19.78 8.37 11.58
N ILE A 27 20.57 8.02 10.55
CA ILE A 27 21.65 7.04 10.68
C ILE A 27 22.77 7.58 11.54
N ARG A 28 23.20 8.84 11.32
CA ARG A 28 24.23 9.51 12.08
C ARG A 28 23.89 9.52 13.56
N GLU A 29 22.70 10.04 13.89
CA GLU A 29 22.24 10.18 15.26
C GLU A 29 22.14 8.81 15.97
N ARG A 30 21.63 7.79 15.29
CA ARG A 30 21.59 6.42 15.81
C ARG A 30 22.99 5.85 16.06
N ASN A 31 23.95 6.12 15.19
CA ASN A 31 25.32 5.60 15.32
C ASN A 31 26.10 6.29 16.45
N GLU A 32 25.86 7.59 16.67
CA GLU A 32 26.51 8.38 17.72
C GLU A 32 25.92 8.12 19.11
N ASN A 33 24.60 8.01 19.22
CA ASN A 33 23.87 7.99 20.50
C ASN A 33 23.08 6.69 20.75
N GLY A 34 23.26 5.66 19.91
CA GLY A 34 22.63 4.35 20.06
C GLY A 34 21.23 4.27 19.44
N PRO A 35 20.60 3.06 19.49
CA PRO A 35 19.26 2.83 18.98
C PRO A 35 18.23 3.79 19.60
N TYR A 36 17.17 4.09 18.84
CA TYR A 36 16.03 4.83 19.34
C TYR A 36 15.14 3.94 20.20
N SER A 37 14.80 4.39 21.41
CA SER A 37 13.96 3.64 22.36
C SER A 37 12.46 3.80 22.07
N SER A 38 12.06 4.89 21.43
CA SER A 38 10.67 5.20 21.09
C SER A 38 10.60 6.17 19.92
N ALA A 39 9.39 6.34 19.36
CA ALA A 39 9.14 7.38 18.35
C ALA A 39 9.41 8.79 18.88
N PHE A 40 9.07 9.05 20.14
CA PHE A 40 9.35 10.35 20.77
C PHE A 40 10.86 10.56 20.99
N ASP A 41 11.60 9.52 21.38
CA ASP A 41 13.06 9.58 21.48
C ASP A 41 13.70 9.92 20.12
N LEU A 42 13.24 9.32 19.02
CA LEU A 42 13.68 9.69 17.68
C LEU A 42 13.40 11.18 17.40
N VAL A 43 12.15 11.65 17.57
CA VAL A 43 11.75 13.03 17.28
C VAL A 43 12.55 14.03 18.15
N LYS A 44 12.83 13.68 19.40
CA LYS A 44 13.61 14.50 20.34
C LYS A 44 15.07 14.64 19.90
N ARG A 45 15.68 13.56 19.41
CA ARG A 45 17.13 13.50 19.12
C ARG A 45 17.48 14.08 17.76
N VAL A 46 16.67 13.82 16.73
CA VAL A 46 16.99 14.23 15.34
C VAL A 46 16.88 15.75 15.14
N ASN A 47 17.55 16.26 14.12
CA ASN A 47 17.46 17.65 13.71
C ASN A 47 16.16 17.91 12.92
N LEU A 48 15.15 18.51 13.57
CA LEU A 48 13.85 18.78 12.97
C LEU A 48 13.84 19.82 11.82
N ARG A 49 14.97 20.52 11.58
CA ARG A 49 15.14 21.36 10.39
C ARG A 49 15.43 20.51 9.14
N ILE A 50 16.05 19.35 9.31
CA ILE A 50 16.35 18.38 8.25
C ILE A 50 15.19 17.40 8.12
N ILE A 51 14.74 16.85 9.25
CA ILE A 51 13.64 15.88 9.34
C ILE A 51 12.36 16.64 9.74
N ASN A 52 11.71 17.23 8.75
CA ASN A 52 10.48 17.98 8.98
C ASN A 52 9.27 17.05 9.22
N ARG A 53 8.12 17.64 9.61
CA ARG A 53 6.87 16.93 9.84
C ARG A 53 6.51 15.99 8.68
N ARG A 54 6.56 16.46 7.44
CA ARG A 54 6.21 15.66 6.26
C ARG A 54 7.12 14.44 6.09
N CYS A 55 8.40 14.57 6.40
CA CYS A 55 9.33 13.45 6.39
C CYS A 55 8.96 12.39 7.43
N LEU A 56 8.61 12.80 8.66
CA LEU A 56 8.15 11.91 9.73
C LEU A 56 6.84 11.21 9.35
N GLU A 57 5.86 11.94 8.83
CA GLU A 57 4.60 11.36 8.33
C GLU A 57 4.84 10.30 7.26
N SER A 58 5.75 10.57 6.32
CA SER A 58 6.11 9.61 5.27
C SER A 58 6.78 8.36 5.82
N LEU A 59 7.67 8.52 6.80
CA LEU A 59 8.32 7.39 7.49
C LEU A 59 7.30 6.52 8.22
N ILE A 60 6.35 7.13 8.96
CA ILE A 60 5.30 6.40 9.68
C ILE A 60 4.40 5.66 8.71
N LYS A 61 3.91 6.32 7.66
CA LYS A 61 3.05 5.72 6.62
C LYS A 61 3.74 4.55 5.92
N ALA A 62 5.05 4.65 5.68
CA ALA A 62 5.86 3.60 5.08
C ALA A 62 6.20 2.44 6.04
N GLY A 63 5.85 2.52 7.33
CA GLY A 63 6.18 1.51 8.33
C GLY A 63 7.54 1.66 8.98
N GLY A 64 8.22 2.79 8.78
CA GLY A 64 9.53 3.04 9.39
C GLY A 64 9.51 3.11 10.92
N PHE A 65 8.33 3.23 11.53
CA PHE A 65 8.14 3.29 13.00
C PHE A 65 7.57 1.99 13.60
N ASP A 66 7.36 0.96 12.78
CA ASP A 66 6.80 -0.33 13.25
C ASP A 66 7.78 -1.11 14.17
N CYS A 67 9.02 -0.65 14.27
CA CYS A 67 10.01 -1.18 15.22
C CYS A 67 9.73 -0.78 16.69
N PHE A 68 8.86 0.17 16.94
CA PHE A 68 8.48 0.58 18.30
C PHE A 68 7.31 -0.30 18.78
N GLU A 69 7.56 -1.09 19.83
CA GLU A 69 6.59 -2.05 20.34
C GLU A 69 5.38 -1.38 21.01
N GLY A 70 4.22 -2.04 20.93
CA GLY A 70 2.99 -1.60 21.60
C GLY A 70 2.28 -0.42 20.96
N VAL A 71 2.71 0.01 19.76
CA VAL A 71 2.13 1.14 19.03
C VAL A 71 1.79 0.78 17.60
N HIS A 72 0.73 1.38 17.06
CA HIS A 72 0.39 1.26 15.66
C HIS A 72 0.36 2.62 14.96
N ARG A 73 0.57 2.61 13.64
CA ARG A 73 0.78 3.81 12.82
C ARG A 73 -0.32 4.86 12.97
N ALA A 74 -1.60 4.46 13.10
CA ALA A 74 -2.74 5.37 13.23
C ALA A 74 -2.65 6.28 14.46
N GLN A 75 -2.05 5.81 15.57
CA GLN A 75 -1.93 6.58 16.81
C GLN A 75 -1.14 7.88 16.61
N TYR A 76 -0.15 7.89 15.73
CA TYR A 76 0.63 9.09 15.44
C TYR A 76 -0.17 10.18 14.72
N PHE A 77 -1.28 9.80 14.06
CA PHE A 77 -2.20 10.70 13.35
C PHE A 77 -3.48 10.99 14.14
N ALA A 78 -3.68 10.32 15.27
CA ALA A 78 -4.81 10.62 16.16
C ALA A 78 -4.71 12.06 16.71
N ASN A 79 -5.86 12.71 16.89
CA ASN A 79 -5.93 14.08 17.38
C ASN A 79 -6.00 14.11 18.91
N ILE A 80 -5.17 14.97 19.51
CA ILE A 80 -5.22 15.35 20.91
C ILE A 80 -5.30 16.87 20.94
N ASP A 81 -6.35 17.45 21.52
CA ASP A 81 -6.52 18.91 21.62
C ASP A 81 -6.44 19.64 20.26
N ASN A 82 -7.04 19.06 19.22
CA ASN A 82 -7.07 19.56 17.83
C ASN A 82 -5.74 19.55 17.08
N ILE A 83 -4.72 18.91 17.60
CA ILE A 83 -3.45 18.65 16.91
C ILE A 83 -3.16 17.16 16.88
N THR A 84 -2.40 16.70 15.88
CA THR A 84 -2.02 15.29 15.83
C THR A 84 -0.97 14.96 16.89
N VAL A 85 -0.93 13.69 17.33
CA VAL A 85 0.10 13.18 18.23
C VAL A 85 1.50 13.53 17.73
N LEU A 86 1.76 13.34 16.44
CA LEU A 86 3.05 13.67 15.83
C LEU A 86 3.38 15.16 15.96
N GLU A 87 2.41 16.04 15.72
CA GLU A 87 2.60 17.49 15.94
C GLU A 87 2.91 17.82 17.38
N LYS A 88 2.21 17.20 18.32
CA LYS A 88 2.46 17.37 19.76
C LYS A 88 3.87 16.91 20.14
N MET A 89 4.34 15.78 19.60
CA MET A 89 5.73 15.29 19.76
C MET A 89 6.75 16.33 19.25
N ILE A 90 6.53 16.88 18.06
CA ILE A 90 7.41 17.89 17.45
C ILE A 90 7.44 19.17 18.29
N MET A 91 6.28 19.66 18.74
CA MET A 91 6.18 20.84 19.59
C MET A 91 6.92 20.65 20.91
N LEU A 92 6.70 19.52 21.57
CA LEU A 92 7.36 19.19 22.85
C LEU A 92 8.89 19.07 22.66
N SER A 93 9.33 18.41 21.60
CA SER A 93 10.76 18.30 21.27
C SER A 93 11.41 19.68 21.07
N ASN A 94 10.76 20.59 20.35
CA ASN A 94 11.27 21.95 20.14
C ASN A 94 11.32 22.74 21.45
N ARG A 95 10.32 22.60 22.32
CA ARG A 95 10.30 23.23 23.65
C ARG A 95 11.47 22.74 24.50
N LEU A 96 11.66 21.42 24.61
CA LEU A 96 12.76 20.83 25.38
C LEU A 96 14.15 21.30 24.88
N LYS A 97 14.31 21.45 23.55
CA LYS A 97 15.56 21.99 22.97
C LYS A 97 15.75 23.48 23.27
N SER A 98 14.71 24.30 23.29
CA SER A 98 14.79 25.71 23.64
C SER A 98 15.08 25.91 25.12
N ASP A 99 14.45 25.12 25.99
CA ASP A 99 14.62 25.18 27.43
C ASP A 99 16.02 24.74 27.84
N SER A 100 16.60 23.72 27.20
CA SER A 100 17.99 23.33 27.44
C SER A 100 19.01 24.40 27.03
N LEU A 101 18.72 25.19 26.00
CA LEU A 101 19.53 26.35 25.62
C LEU A 101 19.35 27.52 26.57
N SER A 102 18.18 27.69 27.17
CA SER A 102 17.83 28.76 28.12
C SER A 102 18.28 28.44 29.56
N ALA A 103 18.38 27.16 29.93
CA ALA A 103 18.84 26.72 31.26
C ALA A 103 20.29 27.11 31.57
N GLN A 104 21.09 27.53 30.58
CA GLN A 104 22.36 28.19 30.80
C GLN A 104 22.22 29.61 31.37
N VAL A 105 20.98 30.17 31.41
CA VAL A 105 20.74 31.58 31.83
C VAL A 105 19.86 31.71 33.08
N SER A 106 19.11 30.68 33.49
CA SER A 106 18.20 30.79 34.67
C SER A 106 18.39 29.63 35.64
N LEU A 107 19.05 29.96 36.76
CA LEU A 107 19.24 29.08 37.91
C LEU A 107 18.03 29.13 38.89
N PHE A 108 16.92 29.73 38.49
CA PHE A 108 15.77 30.04 39.38
C PHE A 108 14.43 29.77 38.68
N ASP A 109 14.06 28.59 38.39
CA ASP A 109 12.69 28.05 38.27
C ASP A 109 12.73 26.65 37.61
N ALA A 110 13.38 25.77 38.32
CA ALA A 110 13.30 24.36 37.96
C ALA A 110 12.12 23.74 38.69
N GLU A 111 10.92 23.93 38.18
CA GLU A 111 9.97 22.80 38.20
C GLU A 111 10.60 21.77 37.24
N GLU A 112 11.26 20.76 37.80
CA GLU A 112 11.72 19.57 37.11
C GLU A 112 10.54 18.99 36.36
N ILE A 113 10.38 19.36 35.07
CA ILE A 113 9.67 18.56 34.12
C ILE A 113 10.50 17.28 34.04
N LYS A 114 10.05 16.25 34.76
CA LYS A 114 10.65 14.91 34.72
C LYS A 114 10.72 14.50 33.26
N VAL A 115 11.94 14.50 32.69
CA VAL A 115 12.23 14.21 31.27
C VAL A 115 11.90 12.74 30.90
N ASP A 116 11.39 11.97 31.86
CA ASP A 116 10.93 10.57 31.74
C ASP A 116 9.41 10.43 31.59
N GLU A 117 8.68 11.49 31.23
CA GLU A 117 7.29 11.28 30.83
C GLU A 117 7.30 10.43 29.55
N VAL A 118 6.98 9.17 29.74
CA VAL A 118 6.58 8.27 28.66
C VAL A 118 5.48 8.99 27.89
N PHE A 119 5.75 9.40 26.66
CA PHE A 119 4.75 10.07 25.83
C PHE A 119 3.66 9.03 25.53
N GLU A 120 2.55 9.09 26.29
CA GLU A 120 1.44 8.18 26.14
C GLU A 120 0.71 8.47 24.82
N LEU A 121 0.61 7.45 23.99
CA LEU A 121 -0.15 7.52 22.76
C LEU A 121 -1.64 7.25 23.06
N PRO A 122 -2.57 7.98 22.46
CA PRO A 122 -3.99 7.75 22.70
C PRO A 122 -4.43 6.41 22.15
N GLU A 123 -5.43 5.81 22.76
CA GLU A 123 -6.14 4.69 22.19
C GLU A 123 -6.96 5.17 20.98
N CYS A 124 -6.82 4.50 19.86
CA CYS A 124 -7.62 4.70 18.66
C CYS A 124 -7.62 3.41 17.83
N ASP A 125 -8.56 3.32 16.89
CA ASP A 125 -8.61 2.19 15.97
C ASP A 125 -7.36 2.15 15.09
N ALA A 126 -6.78 0.97 14.95
CA ALA A 126 -5.68 0.76 14.01
C ALA A 126 -6.18 0.90 12.56
N TRP A 127 -5.32 1.35 11.66
CA TRP A 127 -5.65 1.30 10.23
C TRP A 127 -5.98 -0.12 9.79
N THR A 128 -6.98 -0.25 8.96
CA THR A 128 -7.28 -1.51 8.27
C THR A 128 -6.07 -1.96 7.44
N LYS A 129 -6.03 -3.25 7.11
CA LYS A 129 -4.98 -3.78 6.22
C LYS A 129 -4.93 -3.02 4.90
N SER A 130 -6.09 -2.74 4.31
CA SER A 130 -6.21 -2.00 3.04
C SER A 130 -5.66 -0.57 3.14
N GLU A 131 -6.01 0.19 4.19
CA GLU A 131 -5.48 1.54 4.41
C GLU A 131 -3.96 1.52 4.59
N ARG A 132 -3.44 0.59 5.40
CA ARG A 132 -2.00 0.44 5.61
C ARG A 132 -1.25 0.15 4.33
N LEU A 133 -1.74 -0.78 3.52
CA LEU A 133 -1.17 -1.13 2.22
C LEU A 133 -1.25 0.04 1.23
N SER A 134 -2.34 0.80 1.24
CA SER A 134 -2.50 1.99 0.42
C SER A 134 -1.44 3.05 0.75
N PHE A 135 -1.18 3.31 2.04
CA PHE A 135 -0.12 4.22 2.46
C PHE A 135 1.28 3.72 2.11
N GLU A 136 1.55 2.42 2.27
CA GLU A 136 2.83 1.84 1.84
C GLU A 136 3.06 2.07 0.36
N LYS A 137 2.07 1.76 -0.48
CA LYS A 137 2.14 1.99 -1.93
C LYS A 137 2.32 3.46 -2.29
N GLU A 138 1.62 4.37 -1.61
CA GLU A 138 1.76 5.81 -1.82
C GLU A 138 3.18 6.31 -1.51
N MET A 139 3.79 5.81 -0.44
CA MET A 139 5.09 6.27 0.05
C MET A 139 6.27 5.55 -0.61
N ILE A 140 6.11 4.29 -1.00
CA ILE A 140 7.21 3.42 -1.43
C ILE A 140 7.09 3.07 -2.91
N GLY A 141 5.87 3.07 -3.44
CA GLY A 141 5.55 2.68 -4.82
C GLY A 141 5.10 1.23 -4.99
N PHE A 142 5.20 0.41 -3.94
CA PHE A 142 4.72 -0.97 -3.90
C PHE A 142 4.33 -1.38 -2.48
N TYR A 143 3.64 -2.51 -2.34
CA TYR A 143 3.22 -3.06 -1.06
C TYR A 143 4.39 -3.81 -0.38
N ILE A 144 4.60 -3.61 0.92
CA ILE A 144 5.64 -4.29 1.69
C ILE A 144 5.05 -5.35 2.63
N SER A 145 4.00 -5.00 3.36
CA SER A 145 3.48 -5.85 4.44
C SER A 145 2.47 -6.90 3.98
N GLY A 146 2.21 -7.00 2.68
CA GLY A 146 1.27 -7.94 2.07
C GLY A 146 0.72 -7.40 0.76
N HIS A 147 -0.25 -8.09 0.18
CA HIS A 147 -0.95 -7.63 -1.02
C HIS A 147 -2.45 -7.43 -0.72
N PRO A 148 -3.14 -6.45 -1.35
CA PRO A 148 -4.59 -6.27 -1.15
C PRO A 148 -5.42 -7.52 -1.46
N LEU A 149 -5.00 -8.36 -2.41
CA LEU A 149 -5.68 -9.61 -2.76
C LEU A 149 -5.52 -10.73 -1.73
N ASP A 150 -4.64 -10.59 -0.71
CA ASP A 150 -4.45 -11.63 0.31
C ASP A 150 -5.75 -11.91 1.08
N GLU A 151 -6.64 -10.92 1.19
CA GLU A 151 -7.97 -11.11 1.83
C GLU A 151 -8.89 -12.02 1.02
N TYR A 152 -8.58 -12.21 -0.27
CA TYR A 152 -9.34 -13.02 -1.22
C TYR A 152 -8.57 -14.24 -1.70
N GLU A 153 -7.55 -14.66 -0.95
CA GLU A 153 -6.61 -15.73 -1.34
C GLU A 153 -7.33 -17.02 -1.76
N GLU A 154 -8.35 -17.44 -0.99
CA GLU A 154 -9.16 -18.63 -1.27
C GLU A 154 -9.92 -18.50 -2.61
N THR A 155 -10.55 -17.34 -2.84
CA THR A 155 -11.29 -17.07 -4.09
C THR A 155 -10.32 -17.04 -5.27
N VAL A 156 -9.19 -16.38 -5.11
CA VAL A 156 -8.14 -16.29 -6.14
C VAL A 156 -7.60 -17.67 -6.48
N LYS A 157 -7.24 -18.48 -5.47
CA LYS A 157 -6.75 -19.85 -5.69
C LYS A 157 -7.76 -20.77 -6.39
N THR A 158 -9.05 -20.56 -6.14
CA THR A 158 -10.11 -21.42 -6.66
C THR A 158 -10.48 -21.08 -8.10
N PHE A 159 -10.56 -19.80 -8.44
CA PHE A 159 -11.16 -19.35 -9.70
C PHE A 159 -10.17 -18.71 -10.68
N VAL A 160 -9.03 -18.20 -10.21
CA VAL A 160 -8.06 -17.51 -11.07
C VAL A 160 -7.04 -18.49 -11.62
N ASP A 161 -6.92 -18.53 -12.95
CA ASP A 161 -6.01 -19.42 -13.67
C ASP A 161 -4.82 -18.68 -14.31
N THR A 162 -4.90 -17.36 -14.40
CA THR A 162 -3.93 -16.52 -15.12
C THR A 162 -3.52 -15.32 -14.30
N LYS A 163 -2.20 -15.05 -14.21
CA LYS A 163 -1.65 -13.84 -13.59
C LYS A 163 -1.39 -12.76 -14.64
N ILE A 164 -1.43 -11.49 -14.21
CA ILE A 164 -1.28 -10.34 -15.11
C ILE A 164 0.08 -10.30 -15.80
N GLU A 165 1.14 -10.83 -15.19
CA GLU A 165 2.46 -10.91 -15.84
C GLU A 165 2.44 -11.68 -17.16
N SER A 166 1.52 -12.67 -17.31
CA SER A 166 1.36 -13.44 -18.54
C SER A 166 0.92 -12.59 -19.73
N PHE A 167 0.40 -11.36 -19.46
CA PHE A 167 -0.01 -10.43 -20.52
C PHE A 167 1.18 -9.73 -21.21
N LYS A 168 2.40 -9.93 -20.71
CA LYS A 168 3.63 -9.48 -21.38
C LYS A 168 3.87 -10.24 -22.67
N ASP A 169 3.40 -11.50 -22.74
CA ASP A 169 3.43 -12.32 -23.94
C ASP A 169 2.10 -13.10 -24.10
N LEU A 170 1.18 -12.51 -24.87
CA LEU A 170 -0.13 -13.09 -25.12
C LEU A 170 -0.08 -14.35 -26.03
N THR A 171 1.06 -14.69 -26.61
CA THR A 171 1.16 -15.87 -27.51
C THR A 171 0.88 -17.18 -26.79
N LEU A 172 1.27 -17.26 -25.51
CA LEU A 172 1.02 -18.43 -24.66
C LEU A 172 -0.46 -18.59 -24.25
N LEU A 173 -1.23 -17.50 -24.36
CA LEU A 173 -2.65 -17.43 -24.00
C LEU A 173 -3.56 -17.42 -25.22
N LYS A 174 -3.01 -17.50 -26.45
CA LYS A 174 -3.79 -17.47 -27.69
C LYS A 174 -4.89 -18.52 -27.68
N ASP A 175 -6.11 -18.09 -28.04
CA ASP A 175 -7.34 -18.90 -28.14
C ASP A 175 -7.77 -19.57 -26.82
N LYS A 176 -7.23 -19.10 -25.67
CA LYS A 176 -7.65 -19.55 -24.34
C LYS A 176 -8.67 -18.61 -23.73
N ASP A 177 -9.55 -19.18 -22.93
CA ASP A 177 -10.31 -18.47 -21.93
C ASP A 177 -9.46 -18.36 -20.67
N ILE A 178 -9.48 -17.20 -20.05
CA ILE A 178 -8.65 -16.87 -18.88
C ILE A 178 -9.50 -16.19 -17.81
N CYS A 179 -9.15 -16.41 -16.57
CA CYS A 179 -9.72 -15.78 -15.41
C CYS A 179 -8.61 -15.08 -14.62
N ILE A 180 -8.72 -13.79 -14.44
CA ILE A 180 -7.77 -12.98 -13.65
C ILE A 180 -8.51 -12.27 -12.52
N ALA A 181 -7.81 -11.96 -11.43
CA ALA A 181 -8.30 -11.08 -10.38
C ALA A 181 -7.30 -9.98 -10.07
N GLY A 182 -7.77 -8.87 -9.53
CA GLY A 182 -6.92 -7.76 -9.14
C GLY A 182 -7.68 -6.62 -8.48
N ILE A 183 -6.91 -5.67 -7.97
CA ILE A 183 -7.41 -4.39 -7.48
C ILE A 183 -7.37 -3.34 -8.60
N VAL A 184 -8.39 -2.51 -8.69
CA VAL A 184 -8.41 -1.37 -9.62
C VAL A 184 -7.53 -0.25 -9.06
N VAL A 185 -6.42 0.02 -9.74
CA VAL A 185 -5.44 1.06 -9.35
C VAL A 185 -5.51 2.30 -10.23
N GLY A 186 -6.32 2.28 -11.28
CA GLY A 186 -6.58 3.44 -12.11
C GLY A 186 -7.87 3.27 -12.91
N ALA A 187 -8.68 4.30 -12.93
CA ALA A 187 -9.93 4.33 -13.67
C ALA A 187 -10.17 5.71 -14.27
N GLU A 188 -10.41 5.76 -15.56
CA GLU A 188 -10.66 7.02 -16.26
C GLU A 188 -11.80 6.88 -17.26
N ASN A 189 -12.68 7.87 -17.28
CA ASN A 189 -13.69 8.03 -18.32
C ASN A 189 -13.27 9.17 -19.24
N ARG A 190 -13.15 8.90 -20.52
CA ARG A 190 -12.71 9.86 -21.53
C ARG A 190 -13.66 9.87 -22.73
N VAL A 191 -13.60 10.98 -23.49
CA VAL A 191 -14.27 11.07 -24.79
C VAL A 191 -13.20 10.97 -25.87
N GLY A 192 -13.36 10.03 -26.77
CA GLY A 192 -12.47 9.83 -27.91
C GLY A 192 -12.54 10.97 -28.93
N LYS A 193 -11.58 11.05 -29.84
CA LYS A 193 -11.56 12.05 -30.91
C LYS A 193 -12.83 12.07 -31.78
N ASN A 194 -13.53 10.94 -31.84
CA ASN A 194 -14.78 10.78 -32.61
C ASN A 194 -16.04 11.13 -31.79
N GLY A 195 -15.90 11.75 -30.61
CA GLY A 195 -17.01 12.08 -29.73
C GLY A 195 -17.60 10.92 -28.94
N ASN A 196 -17.12 9.68 -29.13
CA ASN A 196 -17.62 8.51 -28.42
C ASN A 196 -16.92 8.36 -27.07
N PRO A 197 -17.69 8.08 -25.98
CA PRO A 197 -17.11 7.84 -24.68
C PRO A 197 -16.43 6.47 -24.63
N PHE A 198 -15.38 6.37 -23.80
CA PHE A 198 -14.74 5.11 -23.43
C PHE A 198 -14.21 5.19 -22.01
N SER A 199 -14.07 4.03 -21.36
CA SER A 199 -13.42 3.91 -20.06
C SER A 199 -12.10 3.18 -20.20
N SER A 200 -11.12 3.56 -19.39
CA SER A 200 -9.93 2.76 -19.12
C SER A 200 -9.94 2.27 -17.67
N LEU A 201 -9.58 1.01 -17.49
CA LEU A 201 -9.52 0.30 -16.23
C LEU A 201 -8.14 -0.32 -16.09
N THR A 202 -7.35 0.14 -15.14
CA THR A 202 -6.08 -0.49 -14.79
C THR A 202 -6.27 -1.37 -13.58
N ILE A 203 -6.09 -2.68 -13.78
CA ILE A 203 -6.15 -3.69 -12.72
C ILE A 203 -4.74 -4.17 -12.39
N GLU A 204 -4.47 -4.46 -11.14
CA GLU A 204 -3.18 -4.91 -10.63
C GLU A 204 -3.34 -6.14 -9.75
N ASP A 205 -2.43 -7.10 -9.93
CA ASP A 205 -2.20 -8.23 -9.02
C ASP A 205 -0.75 -8.17 -8.46
N GLU A 206 -0.31 -9.19 -7.74
CA GLU A 206 1.03 -9.26 -7.17
C GLU A 206 2.15 -9.34 -8.23
N THR A 207 1.82 -9.59 -9.51
CA THR A 207 2.80 -9.80 -10.60
C THR A 207 2.92 -8.61 -11.53
N GLY A 208 1.91 -7.73 -11.57
CA GLY A 208 1.94 -6.56 -12.43
C GLY A 208 0.59 -5.87 -12.57
N ALA A 209 0.52 -4.95 -13.54
CA ALA A 209 -0.70 -4.22 -13.85
C ALA A 209 -1.00 -4.27 -15.35
N TYR A 210 -2.28 -4.27 -15.70
CA TYR A 210 -2.76 -4.23 -17.07
C TYR A 210 -3.93 -3.26 -17.22
N THR A 211 -3.96 -2.52 -18.35
CA THR A 211 -5.01 -1.54 -18.63
C THR A 211 -5.94 -2.03 -19.74
N PHE A 212 -7.18 -2.29 -19.37
CA PHE A 212 -8.28 -2.52 -20.32
C PHE A 212 -8.85 -1.20 -20.80
N ARG A 213 -9.36 -1.20 -22.04
CA ARG A 213 -10.10 -0.07 -22.61
C ARG A 213 -11.45 -0.57 -23.11
N PHE A 214 -12.52 0.04 -22.64
CA PHE A 214 -13.88 -0.33 -22.96
C PHE A 214 -14.53 0.70 -23.86
N PHE A 215 -14.86 0.30 -25.08
CA PHE A 215 -15.51 1.12 -26.10
C PHE A 215 -16.92 0.60 -26.41
N GLY A 216 -17.83 1.47 -26.88
CA GLY A 216 -19.16 1.07 -27.36
C GLY A 216 -19.94 0.26 -26.34
N ASN A 217 -20.37 -0.94 -26.73
CA ASN A 217 -21.17 -1.82 -25.85
C ASN A 217 -20.41 -2.23 -24.57
N ASN A 218 -19.07 -2.42 -24.65
CA ASN A 218 -18.28 -2.75 -23.47
C ASN A 218 -18.17 -1.58 -22.50
N TYR A 219 -18.17 -0.33 -22.99
CA TYR A 219 -18.27 0.86 -22.15
C TYR A 219 -19.56 0.85 -21.32
N VAL A 220 -20.70 0.56 -21.96
CA VAL A 220 -22.00 0.48 -21.26
C VAL A 220 -22.02 -0.67 -20.26
N LYS A 221 -21.48 -1.83 -20.64
CA LYS A 221 -21.50 -3.04 -19.81
C LYS A 221 -20.56 -2.97 -18.61
N PHE A 222 -19.35 -2.46 -18.78
CA PHE A 222 -18.28 -2.55 -17.79
C PHE A 222 -17.88 -1.20 -17.17
N GLY A 223 -18.40 -0.08 -17.67
CA GLY A 223 -18.06 1.26 -17.18
C GLY A 223 -18.30 1.47 -15.68
N ASN A 224 -19.28 0.79 -15.10
CA ASN A 224 -19.59 0.87 -13.66
C ASN A 224 -18.49 0.27 -12.78
N PHE A 225 -17.67 -0.65 -13.29
CA PHE A 225 -16.53 -1.25 -12.60
C PHE A 225 -15.26 -0.40 -12.68
N CYS A 226 -15.26 0.65 -13.52
CA CYS A 226 -14.12 1.57 -13.65
C CYS A 226 -14.10 2.56 -12.49
N ARG A 227 -13.76 2.08 -11.29
CA ARG A 227 -13.58 2.86 -10.05
C ARG A 227 -12.38 2.30 -9.29
N GLU A 228 -11.48 3.18 -8.87
CA GLU A 228 -10.31 2.81 -8.07
C GLU A 228 -10.72 2.18 -6.73
N GLY A 229 -9.91 1.24 -6.28
CA GLY A 229 -10.12 0.51 -5.02
C GLY A 229 -11.09 -0.68 -5.10
N LEU A 230 -11.77 -0.93 -6.23
CA LEU A 230 -12.58 -2.14 -6.39
C LEU A 230 -11.70 -3.37 -6.57
N TYR A 231 -12.11 -4.48 -5.99
CA TYR A 231 -11.54 -5.80 -6.20
C TYR A 231 -12.39 -6.53 -7.24
N LEU A 232 -11.78 -6.86 -8.36
CA LEU A 232 -12.48 -7.44 -9.51
C LEU A 232 -11.93 -8.81 -9.86
N ILE A 233 -12.82 -9.66 -10.38
CA ILE A 233 -12.51 -10.87 -11.13
C ILE A 233 -13.01 -10.67 -12.56
N ILE A 234 -12.16 -10.99 -13.53
CA ILE A 234 -12.42 -10.74 -14.94
C ILE A 234 -12.24 -12.02 -15.73
N ASN A 235 -13.31 -12.46 -16.36
CA ASN A 235 -13.30 -13.54 -17.35
C ASN A 235 -13.07 -12.94 -18.73
N ALA A 236 -12.06 -13.42 -19.44
CA ALA A 236 -11.67 -12.92 -20.75
C ALA A 236 -11.24 -14.04 -21.69
N SER A 237 -11.03 -13.73 -22.96
CA SER A 237 -10.40 -14.62 -23.93
C SER A 237 -9.33 -13.86 -24.72
N VAL A 238 -8.26 -14.53 -25.08
CA VAL A 238 -7.18 -13.97 -25.90
C VAL A 238 -7.36 -14.41 -27.34
N LYS A 239 -7.57 -13.45 -28.23
CA LYS A 239 -7.81 -13.73 -29.65
C LYS A 239 -7.06 -12.76 -30.54
N GLU A 240 -6.93 -13.11 -31.83
CA GLU A 240 -6.41 -12.17 -32.82
C GLU A 240 -7.35 -10.99 -33.02
N LYS A 241 -6.80 -9.79 -33.10
CA LYS A 241 -7.57 -8.58 -33.44
C LYS A 241 -8.27 -8.79 -34.79
N THR A 242 -9.53 -8.45 -34.82
CA THR A 242 -10.35 -8.53 -36.02
C THR A 242 -10.19 -7.34 -36.98
N TRP A 243 -9.55 -6.26 -36.51
CA TRP A 243 -9.36 -5.04 -37.26
C TRP A 243 -7.94 -4.48 -37.08
N PRO A 244 -7.25 -3.98 -38.10
CA PRO A 244 -7.70 -3.95 -39.53
C PRO A 244 -7.67 -5.34 -40.16
N LYS A 245 -8.64 -5.57 -41.08
CA LYS A 245 -8.80 -6.91 -41.76
C LYS A 245 -7.60 -7.30 -42.60
N ASP A 246 -6.87 -6.33 -43.14
CA ASP A 246 -5.78 -6.49 -44.09
C ASP A 246 -4.38 -6.43 -43.41
N ALA A 247 -4.32 -6.51 -42.07
CA ALA A 247 -3.05 -6.55 -41.37
C ALA A 247 -2.26 -7.84 -41.71
N ILE A 248 -1.00 -7.68 -42.15
CA ILE A 248 -0.10 -8.79 -42.49
C ILE A 248 0.21 -9.65 -41.25
N THR A 249 0.29 -8.99 -40.06
CA THR A 249 0.44 -9.67 -38.76
C THR A 249 -0.74 -9.27 -37.88
N LYS A 250 -1.50 -10.26 -37.42
CA LYS A 250 -2.60 -10.02 -36.50
C LYS A 250 -2.07 -9.98 -35.06
N GLU A 251 -2.20 -8.83 -34.42
CA GLU A 251 -1.90 -8.70 -33.01
C GLU A 251 -2.93 -9.45 -32.16
N LEU A 252 -2.49 -10.00 -31.03
CA LEU A 252 -3.37 -10.58 -30.03
C LEU A 252 -3.95 -9.50 -29.12
N GLU A 253 -5.19 -9.69 -28.69
CA GLU A 253 -5.90 -8.80 -27.77
C GLU A 253 -6.70 -9.61 -26.77
N VAL A 254 -6.86 -9.04 -25.57
CA VAL A 254 -7.67 -9.62 -24.49
C VAL A 254 -9.10 -9.09 -24.60
N TYR A 255 -10.03 -9.97 -24.87
CA TYR A 255 -11.46 -9.69 -24.96
C TYR A 255 -12.16 -10.02 -23.66
N VAL A 256 -12.59 -9.00 -22.92
CA VAL A 256 -13.32 -9.15 -21.66
C VAL A 256 -14.72 -9.67 -21.96
N LYS A 257 -15.09 -10.78 -21.35
CA LYS A 257 -16.42 -11.41 -21.42
C LYS A 257 -17.31 -10.96 -20.27
N GLU A 258 -16.75 -10.94 -19.07
CA GLU A 258 -17.45 -10.67 -17.83
C GLU A 258 -16.53 -9.99 -16.82
N VAL A 259 -17.11 -9.10 -16.01
CA VAL A 259 -16.43 -8.44 -14.87
C VAL A 259 -17.38 -8.56 -13.69
N SER A 260 -16.87 -9.04 -12.57
CA SER A 260 -17.61 -9.20 -11.32
C SER A 260 -16.81 -8.66 -10.14
N LEU A 261 -17.50 -8.32 -9.05
CA LEU A 261 -16.83 -7.97 -7.80
C LEU A 261 -16.28 -9.26 -7.15
N LEU A 262 -15.05 -9.18 -6.66
CA LEU A 262 -14.38 -10.31 -6.02
C LEU A 262 -14.98 -10.65 -4.64
N ASN A 263 -15.55 -9.65 -3.96
CA ASN A 263 -16.02 -9.77 -2.58
C ASN A 263 -17.04 -10.90 -2.36
N ASN A 264 -17.98 -11.10 -3.30
CA ASN A 264 -19.03 -12.11 -3.15
C ASN A 264 -18.87 -13.25 -4.17
N TYR A 265 -17.81 -13.24 -4.96
CA TYR A 265 -17.67 -14.14 -6.10
C TYR A 265 -17.65 -15.62 -5.68
N MET A 266 -17.00 -15.94 -4.57
CA MET A 266 -16.96 -17.30 -4.01
C MET A 266 -18.39 -17.79 -3.69
N GLU A 267 -19.20 -16.98 -2.98
CA GLU A 267 -20.55 -17.36 -2.55
C GLU A 267 -21.50 -17.55 -3.74
N GLU A 268 -21.34 -16.71 -4.78
CA GLU A 268 -22.18 -16.76 -5.97
C GLU A 268 -21.83 -17.90 -6.93
N ASN A 269 -20.56 -18.35 -6.95
CA ASN A 269 -20.05 -19.27 -7.97
C ASN A 269 -19.57 -20.61 -7.44
N ALA A 270 -19.39 -20.80 -6.12
CA ALA A 270 -19.05 -22.09 -5.55
C ALA A 270 -20.22 -23.07 -5.67
N LYS A 271 -20.01 -24.20 -6.37
CA LYS A 271 -21.04 -25.24 -6.58
C LYS A 271 -20.90 -26.41 -5.63
N GLU A 272 -19.68 -26.68 -5.20
CA GLU A 272 -19.34 -27.83 -4.37
C GLU A 272 -18.28 -27.41 -3.34
N LEU A 273 -18.33 -27.99 -2.14
CA LEU A 273 -17.31 -27.87 -1.10
C LEU A 273 -16.77 -29.27 -0.80
N GLU A 274 -15.49 -29.50 -1.07
CA GLU A 274 -14.81 -30.71 -0.67
C GLU A 274 -14.04 -30.46 0.64
N MET A 275 -14.32 -31.30 1.64
CA MET A 275 -13.67 -31.24 2.93
C MET A 275 -12.88 -32.53 3.19
N THR A 276 -11.55 -32.43 3.21
CA THR A 276 -10.68 -33.54 3.59
C THR A 276 -10.39 -33.50 5.09
N ILE A 277 -10.82 -34.52 5.83
CA ILE A 277 -10.57 -34.65 7.27
C ILE A 277 -9.47 -35.69 7.46
N ASP A 278 -8.34 -35.29 8.03
CA ASP A 278 -7.28 -36.24 8.44
C ASP A 278 -7.69 -36.87 9.75
N TYR A 279 -8.13 -38.12 9.67
CA TYR A 279 -8.61 -38.91 10.81
C TYR A 279 -7.51 -39.15 11.88
N ASN A 280 -6.25 -39.09 11.52
CA ASN A 280 -5.14 -39.36 12.43
C ASN A 280 -4.90 -38.21 13.44
N ASN A 281 -5.48 -37.04 13.20
CA ASN A 281 -5.34 -35.85 14.04
C ASN A 281 -6.59 -35.51 14.88
N ILE A 282 -7.60 -36.38 14.89
CA ILE A 282 -8.78 -36.21 15.76
C ILE A 282 -8.44 -36.73 17.14
N THR A 283 -8.14 -35.83 18.06
CA THR A 283 -8.08 -36.14 19.52
C THR A 283 -9.49 -36.05 20.10
N GLU A 284 -9.88 -37.06 20.90
CA GLU A 284 -11.16 -37.10 21.64
C GLU A 284 -11.30 -35.93 22.64
#